data_123ec8aa8c0c7762c1148ebdc5e92342
#
_entry.id   123ec8aa8c0c7762c1148ebdc5e92342
#
_cell.length_a   1.000
_cell.length_b   1.000
_cell.length_c   1.000
_cell.angle_alpha   90.00
_cell.angle_beta   90.00
_cell.angle_gamma   90.00
#
_symmetry.space_group_name_H-M   'P 1'
#
loop_
_entity.id
_entity.type
_entity.pdbx_description
1 polymer ?
#
loop_
_entity_poly.entity_id
_entity_poly.type
_entity_poly.pdbx_seq_one_letter_code
_entity_poly.pdbx_strand_id
1 'polypeptide(L)'
;MTLKLIVEKLARDNKKFILSNEIKDYCRKLSLDYLPTIKYLLRNKYLARLFRGIFYIYSIEERKLGKSEMNYFEILKEALKIKGVKNWYFGLETGLKFNNLTHEYFTIDYVINDKIFRAKPIIIMGRKVKFYRLSRKMFVFGIIKNSINYSDSEKTLLDLLYLKHYTKEEFEEIAEELSKIKLLKYVKNYNKRAINIVKELK
;
A
#
# COMPACT_ATOMS: atom_id res chain seq x y z
N MET A 1 13.42 34.46 -5.30
CA MET A 1 14.44 34.20 -4.26
C MET A 1 13.94 33.27 -3.15
N THR A 2 12.71 33.36 -2.72
CA THR A 2 12.14 32.69 -1.51
C THR A 2 11.87 31.18 -1.68
N LEU A 3 11.50 30.69 -2.90
CA LEU A 3 11.29 29.24 -3.14
C LEU A 3 12.57 28.41 -3.01
N LYS A 4 13.74 28.99 -3.24
CA LYS A 4 15.02 28.32 -3.02
C LYS A 4 15.23 27.99 -1.54
N LEU A 5 14.83 28.88 -0.65
CA LEU A 5 14.96 28.70 0.81
C LEU A 5 14.14 27.51 1.33
N ILE A 6 12.92 27.28 0.81
CA ILE A 6 12.13 26.12 1.24
C ILE A 6 12.76 24.80 0.76
N VAL A 7 13.36 24.80 -0.45
CA VAL A 7 14.10 23.63 -0.97
C VAL A 7 15.33 23.31 -0.10
N GLU A 8 16.10 24.37 0.23
CA GLU A 8 17.26 24.23 1.12
C GLU A 8 16.85 23.74 2.51
N LYS A 9 15.72 24.22 3.05
CA LYS A 9 15.17 23.75 4.33
C LYS A 9 14.80 22.28 4.28
N LEU A 10 14.12 21.84 3.22
CA LEU A 10 13.77 20.42 3.04
C LEU A 10 15.03 19.54 2.98
N ALA A 11 16.08 19.99 2.30
CA ALA A 11 17.35 19.24 2.20
C ALA A 11 18.07 19.16 3.55
N ARG A 12 18.09 20.25 4.32
CA ARG A 12 18.76 20.29 5.64
C ARG A 12 18.08 19.44 6.72
N ASP A 13 16.75 19.30 6.66
CA ASP A 13 16.00 18.56 7.67
C ASP A 13 16.25 17.05 7.64
N ASN A 14 16.92 16.55 6.62
CA ASN A 14 17.28 15.14 6.41
C ASN A 14 16.13 14.14 6.65
N LYS A 15 14.90 14.58 6.38
CA LYS A 15 13.67 13.80 6.51
C LYS A 15 13.31 13.19 5.16
N LYS A 16 12.86 11.95 5.14
CA LYS A 16 12.29 11.34 3.93
C LYS A 16 10.79 11.60 3.74
N PHE A 17 10.10 12.02 4.81
CA PHE A 17 8.65 12.29 4.78
C PHE A 17 8.34 13.63 5.43
N ILE A 18 7.31 14.32 4.87
CA ILE A 18 6.82 15.59 5.40
C ILE A 18 5.31 15.69 5.30
N LEU A 19 4.71 16.36 6.27
CA LEU A 19 3.27 16.62 6.31
C LEU A 19 2.92 17.99 5.75
N SER A 20 1.68 18.12 5.25
CA SER A 20 1.15 19.42 4.78
C SER A 20 1.30 20.54 5.80
N ASN A 21 1.11 20.23 7.09
CA ASN A 21 1.18 21.26 8.14
C ASN A 21 2.61 21.78 8.31
N GLU A 22 3.62 20.92 8.24
CA GLU A 22 5.03 21.33 8.29
C GLU A 22 5.38 22.23 7.09
N ILE A 23 4.89 21.88 5.89
CA ILE A 23 5.09 22.73 4.70
C ILE A 23 4.40 24.09 4.86
N LYS A 24 3.18 24.11 5.41
CA LYS A 24 2.46 25.37 5.70
C LYS A 24 3.21 26.23 6.69
N ASP A 25 3.82 25.63 7.71
CA ASP A 25 4.63 26.35 8.70
C ASP A 25 5.89 26.95 8.07
N TYR A 26 6.55 26.22 7.14
CA TYR A 26 7.67 26.77 6.39
C TYR A 26 7.22 27.92 5.47
N CYS A 27 6.09 27.78 4.79
CA CYS A 27 5.52 28.84 3.95
C CYS A 27 5.24 30.08 4.79
N ARG A 28 4.62 29.93 5.96
CA ARG A 28 4.31 31.06 6.86
C ARG A 28 5.57 31.82 7.29
N LYS A 29 6.62 31.08 7.69
CA LYS A 29 7.91 31.67 8.10
C LYS A 29 8.64 32.40 6.97
N LEU A 30 8.39 32.02 5.72
CA LEU A 30 9.03 32.57 4.54
C LEU A 30 8.13 33.53 3.75
N SER A 31 6.95 33.89 4.29
CA SER A 31 5.94 34.71 3.63
C SER A 31 5.57 34.19 2.22
N LEU A 32 5.37 32.88 2.11
CA LEU A 32 4.99 32.19 0.88
C LEU A 32 3.56 31.64 0.95
N ASP A 33 2.87 31.66 -0.20
CA ASP A 33 1.59 30.98 -0.35
C ASP A 33 1.78 29.46 -0.49
N TYR A 34 1.02 28.69 0.31
CA TYR A 34 1.12 27.23 0.34
C TYR A 34 0.77 26.57 -1.01
N LEU A 35 -0.33 26.99 -1.67
CA LEU A 35 -0.80 26.33 -2.90
C LEU A 35 0.17 26.47 -4.08
N PRO A 36 0.69 27.64 -4.42
CA PRO A 36 1.74 27.76 -5.43
C PRO A 36 3.00 27.00 -5.06
N THR A 37 3.41 27.08 -3.78
CA THR A 37 4.62 26.41 -3.28
C THR A 37 4.54 24.89 -3.44
N ILE A 38 3.45 24.26 -2.98
CA ILE A 38 3.30 22.80 -3.09
C ILE A 38 3.21 22.34 -4.55
N LYS A 39 2.57 23.11 -5.44
CA LYS A 39 2.55 22.85 -6.89
C LYS A 39 3.96 22.87 -7.47
N TYR A 40 4.76 23.88 -7.10
CA TYR A 40 6.16 24.00 -7.53
C TYR A 40 6.99 22.80 -7.07
N LEU A 41 6.92 22.44 -5.78
CA LEU A 41 7.68 21.34 -5.20
C LEU A 41 7.34 19.97 -5.83
N LEU A 42 6.08 19.72 -6.13
CA LEU A 42 5.61 18.51 -6.81
C LEU A 42 6.07 18.49 -8.28
N ARG A 43 5.87 19.57 -9.02
CA ARG A 43 6.25 19.69 -10.44
C ARG A 43 7.73 19.49 -10.67
N ASN A 44 8.56 20.04 -9.78
CA ASN A 44 10.02 19.94 -9.87
C ASN A 44 10.62 18.74 -9.15
N LYS A 45 9.77 17.75 -8.78
CA LYS A 45 10.19 16.50 -8.14
C LYS A 45 11.01 16.70 -6.85
N TYR A 46 10.77 17.79 -6.10
CA TYR A 46 11.27 17.90 -4.72
C TYR A 46 10.45 17.03 -3.78
N LEU A 47 9.15 16.90 -4.09
CA LEU A 47 8.21 16.06 -3.34
C LEU A 47 7.48 15.10 -4.27
N ALA A 48 7.13 13.91 -3.77
CA ALA A 48 6.09 13.05 -4.33
C ALA A 48 4.91 12.96 -3.36
N ARG A 49 3.69 13.05 -3.88
CA ARG A 49 2.49 12.87 -3.06
C ARG A 49 2.24 11.38 -2.83
N LEU A 50 2.14 10.98 -1.57
CA LEU A 50 1.80 9.60 -1.18
C LEU A 50 0.30 9.51 -0.84
N PHE A 51 -0.15 10.35 0.08
CA PHE A 51 -1.56 10.53 0.43
C PHE A 51 -1.90 12.02 0.51
N ARG A 52 -3.18 12.34 0.71
CA ARG A 52 -3.57 13.73 1.01
C ARG A 52 -2.85 14.19 2.29
N GLY A 53 -2.00 15.19 2.13
CA GLY A 53 -1.25 15.79 3.23
C GLY A 53 0.01 15.05 3.66
N ILE A 54 0.43 14.00 2.96
CA ILE A 54 1.65 13.22 3.23
C ILE A 54 2.49 13.16 1.96
N PHE A 55 3.77 13.54 2.06
CA PHE A 55 4.67 13.61 0.92
C PHE A 55 6.00 12.92 1.25
N TYR A 56 6.60 12.35 0.21
CA TYR A 56 7.98 11.89 0.21
C TYR A 56 8.87 13.04 -0.25
N ILE A 57 10.02 13.23 0.39
CA ILE A 57 11.04 14.22 0.02
C ILE A 57 12.12 13.51 -0.76
N TYR A 58 12.35 13.92 -2.00
CA TYR A 58 13.47 13.43 -2.77
C TYR A 58 14.76 14.12 -2.37
N SER A 59 15.83 13.35 -2.15
CA SER A 59 17.19 13.89 -2.03
C SER A 59 17.67 14.48 -3.37
N ILE A 60 18.80 15.18 -3.35
CA ILE A 60 19.41 15.72 -4.56
C ILE A 60 19.82 14.57 -5.48
N GLU A 61 20.38 13.50 -4.93
CA GLU A 61 20.82 12.30 -5.62
C GLU A 61 19.63 11.56 -6.24
N GLU A 62 18.57 11.32 -5.49
CA GLU A 62 17.34 10.69 -5.97
C GLU A 62 16.72 11.46 -7.15
N ARG A 63 16.77 12.79 -7.11
CA ARG A 63 16.27 13.63 -8.21
C ARG A 63 17.14 13.54 -9.45
N LYS A 64 18.48 13.51 -9.28
CA LYS A 64 19.42 13.36 -10.39
C LYS A 64 19.30 11.99 -11.05
N LEU A 65 19.15 10.95 -10.24
CA LEU A 65 19.03 9.56 -10.70
C LEU A 65 17.62 9.20 -11.17
N GLY A 66 16.60 10.02 -10.85
CA GLY A 66 15.20 9.74 -11.15
C GLY A 66 14.62 8.55 -10.40
N LYS A 67 15.29 8.09 -9.33
CA LYS A 67 14.95 6.87 -8.57
C LYS A 67 15.05 7.15 -7.07
N SER A 68 14.08 6.65 -6.29
CA SER A 68 14.14 6.72 -4.83
C SER A 68 15.16 5.73 -4.27
N GLU A 69 15.89 6.13 -3.21
CA GLU A 69 16.76 5.24 -2.44
C GLU A 69 15.97 4.18 -1.67
N MET A 70 14.87 4.61 -1.07
CA MET A 70 13.97 3.67 -0.38
C MET A 70 13.20 2.83 -1.38
N ASN A 71 13.02 1.55 -1.05
CA ASN A 71 12.14 0.67 -1.81
C ASN A 71 10.69 1.19 -1.77
N TYR A 72 9.97 1.05 -2.89
CA TYR A 72 8.57 1.45 -3.00
C TYR A 72 7.67 0.89 -1.89
N PHE A 73 7.82 -0.39 -1.54
CA PHE A 73 7.01 -1.03 -0.51
C PHE A 73 7.30 -0.48 0.90
N GLU A 74 8.55 -0.09 1.16
CA GLU A 74 8.94 0.58 2.41
C GLU A 74 8.36 2.00 2.48
N ILE A 75 8.41 2.75 1.37
CA ILE A 75 7.78 4.08 1.29
C ILE A 75 6.28 3.97 1.59
N LEU A 76 5.59 2.99 0.99
CA LEU A 76 4.17 2.78 1.22
C LEU A 76 3.86 2.36 2.66
N LYS A 77 4.70 1.48 3.25
CA LYS A 77 4.61 1.09 4.66
C LYS A 77 4.70 2.29 5.60
N GLU A 78 5.72 3.13 5.44
CA GLU A 78 5.89 4.32 6.27
C GLU A 78 4.76 5.35 6.03
N ALA A 79 4.30 5.52 4.79
CA ALA A 79 3.17 6.38 4.49
C ALA A 79 1.87 5.91 5.16
N LEU A 80 1.61 4.59 5.20
CA LEU A 80 0.47 3.99 5.92
C LEU A 80 0.59 4.20 7.43
N LYS A 81 1.79 4.04 7.99
CA LYS A 81 2.07 4.31 9.40
C LYS A 81 1.80 5.78 9.76
N ILE A 82 2.31 6.74 8.97
CA ILE A 82 2.04 8.17 9.13
C ILE A 82 0.54 8.46 9.01
N LYS A 83 -0.17 7.77 8.13
CA LYS A 83 -1.63 7.86 7.97
C LYS A 83 -2.40 7.27 9.16
N GLY A 84 -1.73 6.59 10.07
CA GLY A 84 -2.33 5.94 11.24
C GLY A 84 -3.07 4.64 10.89
N VAL A 85 -2.68 3.96 9.83
CA VAL A 85 -3.19 2.63 9.47
C VAL A 85 -2.30 1.59 10.16
N LYS A 86 -2.85 0.95 11.20
CA LYS A 86 -2.10 -0.03 12.00
C LYS A 86 -2.23 -1.45 11.44
N ASN A 87 -3.43 -1.82 10.98
CA ASN A 87 -3.72 -3.14 10.46
C ASN A 87 -3.80 -3.08 8.93
N TRP A 88 -2.83 -3.69 8.26
CA TRP A 88 -2.77 -3.74 6.81
C TRP A 88 -1.82 -4.84 6.34
N TYR A 89 -2.01 -5.30 5.11
CA TYR A 89 -1.12 -6.21 4.39
C TYR A 89 -1.32 -6.08 2.88
N PHE A 90 -0.31 -6.48 2.11
CA PHE A 90 -0.46 -6.71 0.68
C PHE A 90 -1.18 -8.05 0.48
N GLY A 91 -2.28 -8.04 -0.26
CA GLY A 91 -3.11 -9.22 -0.53
C GLY A 91 -3.53 -9.29 -1.99
N LEU A 92 -4.48 -10.17 -2.27
CA LEU A 92 -5.01 -10.42 -3.61
C LEU A 92 -3.86 -10.77 -4.59
N GLU A 93 -3.88 -10.26 -5.82
CA GLU A 93 -2.85 -10.54 -6.85
C GLU A 93 -1.44 -10.13 -6.38
N THR A 94 -1.31 -9.10 -5.54
CA THR A 94 -0.03 -8.76 -4.92
C THR A 94 0.41 -9.84 -3.93
N GLY A 95 -0.53 -10.43 -3.20
CA GLY A 95 -0.28 -11.57 -2.33
C GLY A 95 0.14 -12.83 -3.09
N LEU A 96 -0.49 -13.12 -4.24
CA LEU A 96 -0.07 -14.23 -5.12
C LEU A 96 1.39 -14.09 -5.52
N LYS A 97 1.79 -12.88 -5.94
CA LYS A 97 3.18 -12.59 -6.33
C LYS A 97 4.17 -12.83 -5.18
N PHE A 98 3.85 -12.37 -3.96
CA PHE A 98 4.74 -12.55 -2.81
C PHE A 98 4.85 -14.01 -2.34
N ASN A 99 3.83 -14.82 -2.62
CA ASN A 99 3.82 -16.25 -2.31
C ASN A 99 4.29 -17.12 -3.48
N ASN A 100 4.71 -16.54 -4.61
CA ASN A 100 5.10 -17.25 -5.84
C ASN A 100 4.01 -18.19 -6.38
N LEU A 101 2.74 -17.83 -6.20
CA LEU A 101 1.58 -18.58 -6.69
C LEU A 101 1.17 -18.20 -8.12
N THR A 102 1.91 -17.32 -8.76
CA THR A 102 1.64 -16.89 -10.13
C THR A 102 2.89 -16.33 -10.78
N HIS A 103 3.00 -16.48 -12.08
CA HIS A 103 3.99 -15.84 -12.94
C HIS A 103 3.45 -14.60 -13.67
N GLU A 104 2.18 -14.27 -13.47
CA GLU A 104 1.54 -13.15 -14.12
C GLU A 104 2.07 -11.80 -13.62
N TYR A 105 2.10 -10.83 -14.52
CA TYR A 105 2.48 -9.46 -14.21
C TYR A 105 1.24 -8.60 -13.94
N PHE A 106 1.08 -8.15 -12.71
CA PHE A 106 0.00 -7.26 -12.31
C PHE A 106 0.47 -5.81 -12.26
N THR A 107 -0.32 -4.91 -12.85
CA THR A 107 -0.04 -3.46 -12.91
C THR A 107 -0.56 -2.69 -11.70
N ILE A 108 -1.34 -3.36 -10.82
CA ILE A 108 -1.96 -2.77 -9.64
C ILE A 108 -1.48 -3.52 -8.42
N ASP A 109 -0.98 -2.79 -7.42
CA ASP A 109 -0.72 -3.34 -6.09
C ASP A 109 -1.97 -3.22 -5.22
N TYR A 110 -2.26 -4.27 -4.46
CA TYR A 110 -3.44 -4.34 -3.61
C TYR A 110 -3.07 -4.30 -2.14
N VAL A 111 -3.62 -3.32 -1.43
CA VAL A 111 -3.45 -3.14 0.01
C VAL A 111 -4.78 -3.34 0.72
N ILE A 112 -4.85 -4.35 1.57
CA ILE A 112 -5.99 -4.60 2.44
C ILE A 112 -5.70 -3.98 3.80
N ASN A 113 -6.67 -3.24 4.34
CA ASN A 113 -6.50 -2.51 5.61
C ASN A 113 -7.83 -2.29 6.32
N ASP A 114 -7.80 -1.82 7.58
CA ASP A 114 -8.99 -1.60 8.40
C ASP A 114 -9.55 -0.16 8.34
N LYS A 115 -8.92 0.76 7.60
CA LYS A 115 -9.21 2.20 7.70
C LYS A 115 -9.55 2.86 6.36
N ILE A 116 -8.81 2.55 5.30
CA ILE A 116 -8.87 3.23 4.01
C ILE A 116 -9.65 2.38 3.01
N PHE A 117 -10.65 2.98 2.37
CA PHE A 117 -11.29 2.46 1.18
C PHE A 117 -11.11 3.44 0.01
N ARG A 118 -10.81 2.91 -1.17
CA ARG A 118 -10.77 3.69 -2.41
C ARG A 118 -11.49 2.93 -3.52
N ALA A 119 -12.52 3.54 -4.10
CA ALA A 119 -13.26 2.95 -5.21
C ALA A 119 -12.38 2.76 -6.46
N LYS A 120 -11.44 3.69 -6.70
CA LYS A 120 -10.48 3.64 -7.81
C LYS A 120 -9.04 3.52 -7.28
N PRO A 121 -8.13 2.86 -8.02
CA PRO A 121 -6.71 2.91 -7.69
C PRO A 121 -6.18 4.34 -7.67
N ILE A 122 -5.19 4.59 -6.84
CA ILE A 122 -4.43 5.86 -6.82
C ILE A 122 -2.99 5.59 -7.25
N ILE A 123 -2.30 6.63 -7.73
CA ILE A 123 -0.89 6.53 -8.10
C ILE A 123 -0.04 6.97 -6.91
N ILE A 124 0.86 6.10 -6.48
CA ILE A 124 1.88 6.37 -5.45
C ILE A 124 3.24 6.00 -6.03
N MET A 125 4.17 6.95 -6.09
CA MET A 125 5.52 6.74 -6.64
C MET A 125 5.51 6.07 -8.03
N GLY A 126 4.57 6.47 -8.90
CA GLY A 126 4.43 5.94 -10.26
C GLY A 126 3.69 4.59 -10.38
N ARG A 127 3.35 3.92 -9.27
CA ARG A 127 2.63 2.64 -9.28
C ARG A 127 1.17 2.82 -8.90
N LYS A 128 0.28 2.04 -9.51
CA LYS A 128 -1.14 2.01 -9.17
C LYS A 128 -1.35 1.17 -7.91
N VAL A 129 -2.07 1.73 -6.94
CA VAL A 129 -2.40 1.05 -5.68
C VAL A 129 -3.89 1.09 -5.43
N LYS A 130 -4.49 -0.06 -5.18
CA LYS A 130 -5.90 -0.20 -4.80
C LYS A 130 -6.00 -0.53 -3.32
N PHE A 131 -6.90 0.15 -2.61
CA PHE A 131 -7.14 -0.05 -1.19
C PHE A 131 -8.50 -0.69 -0.95
N TYR A 132 -8.49 -1.84 -0.27
CA TYR A 132 -9.68 -2.48 0.26
C TYR A 132 -9.73 -2.32 1.78
N ARG A 133 -10.93 -2.08 2.30
CA ARG A 133 -11.17 -2.02 3.74
C ARG A 133 -11.91 -3.27 4.19
N LEU A 134 -11.31 -4.01 5.12
CA LEU A 134 -11.92 -5.17 5.76
C LEU A 134 -12.07 -4.93 7.28
N SER A 135 -12.91 -5.76 7.91
CA SER A 135 -13.10 -5.74 9.36
C SER A 135 -11.85 -6.20 10.10
N ARG A 136 -11.65 -5.75 11.33
CA ARG A 136 -10.45 -6.05 12.13
C ARG A 136 -10.21 -7.53 12.35
N LYS A 137 -11.26 -8.35 12.42
CA LYS A 137 -11.13 -9.82 12.54
C LYS A 137 -10.31 -10.46 11.41
N MET A 138 -10.20 -9.81 10.25
CA MET A 138 -9.43 -10.29 9.11
C MET A 138 -7.91 -10.09 9.25
N PHE A 139 -7.45 -9.43 10.31
CA PHE A 139 -6.04 -9.09 10.52
C PHE A 139 -5.36 -9.91 11.64
N VAL A 140 -6.04 -10.95 12.17
CA VAL A 140 -5.52 -11.76 13.28
C VAL A 140 -4.98 -13.12 12.83
N PHE A 141 -5.04 -13.45 11.53
CA PHE A 141 -4.58 -14.72 10.98
C PHE A 141 -3.98 -14.52 9.58
N GLY A 142 -3.11 -15.45 9.17
CA GLY A 142 -2.60 -15.57 7.81
C GLY A 142 -1.84 -14.34 7.28
N ILE A 143 -1.20 -13.56 8.15
CA ILE A 143 -0.39 -12.41 7.77
C ILE A 143 1.06 -12.66 8.14
N ILE A 144 1.92 -12.63 7.15
CA ILE A 144 3.37 -12.68 7.30
C ILE A 144 3.86 -11.25 7.56
N LYS A 145 4.54 -11.07 8.69
CA LYS A 145 5.04 -9.76 9.16
C LYS A 145 6.56 -9.77 9.12
N ASN A 146 7.10 -9.43 7.97
CA ASN A 146 8.54 -9.26 7.74
C ASN A 146 8.88 -7.78 7.50
N SER A 147 9.85 -7.49 6.63
CA SER A 147 10.13 -6.11 6.16
C SER A 147 8.87 -5.42 5.65
N ILE A 148 7.99 -6.17 4.96
CA ILE A 148 6.65 -5.78 4.51
C ILE A 148 5.61 -6.81 5.00
N ASN A 149 4.36 -6.35 5.22
CA ASN A 149 3.27 -7.24 5.61
C ASN A 149 2.55 -7.75 4.36
N TYR A 150 2.35 -9.05 4.25
CA TYR A 150 1.54 -9.66 3.18
C TYR A 150 0.78 -10.88 3.69
N SER A 151 -0.31 -11.25 2.99
CA SER A 151 -1.07 -12.47 3.31
C SER A 151 -0.30 -13.72 2.91
N ASP A 152 -0.37 -14.80 3.73
CA ASP A 152 0.10 -16.12 3.30
C ASP A 152 -0.76 -16.66 2.15
N SER A 153 -0.35 -17.80 1.57
CA SER A 153 -0.98 -18.38 0.38
C SER A 153 -2.47 -18.64 0.59
N GLU A 154 -2.84 -19.29 1.68
CA GLU A 154 -4.22 -19.67 1.97
C GLU A 154 -5.11 -18.44 2.22
N LYS A 155 -4.60 -17.45 2.95
CA LYS A 155 -5.33 -16.22 3.17
C LYS A 155 -5.46 -15.39 1.88
N THR A 156 -4.42 -15.35 1.06
CA THR A 156 -4.44 -14.66 -0.24
C THR A 156 -5.55 -15.23 -1.12
N LEU A 157 -5.62 -16.55 -1.23
CA LEU A 157 -6.62 -17.22 -2.05
C LEU A 157 -8.05 -17.01 -1.51
N LEU A 158 -8.25 -17.09 -0.19
CA LEU A 158 -9.54 -16.82 0.44
C LEU A 158 -9.99 -15.35 0.27
N ASP A 159 -9.06 -14.39 0.31
CA ASP A 159 -9.37 -12.96 0.08
C ASP A 159 -9.79 -12.72 -1.40
N LEU A 160 -9.14 -13.39 -2.37
CA LEU A 160 -9.50 -13.32 -3.79
C LEU A 160 -10.93 -13.84 -4.03
N LEU A 161 -11.27 -14.97 -3.43
CA LEU A 161 -12.63 -15.53 -3.48
C LEU A 161 -13.67 -14.61 -2.80
N TYR A 162 -13.33 -14.10 -1.62
CA TYR A 162 -14.23 -13.27 -0.81
C TYR A 162 -14.53 -11.93 -1.47
N LEU A 163 -13.53 -11.28 -2.03
CA LEU A 163 -13.67 -9.99 -2.72
C LEU A 163 -14.08 -10.13 -4.19
N LYS A 164 -14.39 -11.35 -4.64
CA LYS A 164 -14.86 -11.68 -5.98
C LYS A 164 -13.87 -11.32 -7.09
N HIS A 165 -12.58 -11.42 -6.82
CA HIS A 165 -11.53 -11.36 -7.82
C HIS A 165 -11.41 -12.69 -8.57
N TYR A 166 -11.70 -13.80 -7.88
CA TYR A 166 -11.68 -15.16 -8.44
C TYR A 166 -13.06 -15.80 -8.42
N THR A 167 -13.32 -16.61 -9.43
CA THR A 167 -14.45 -17.55 -9.49
C THR A 167 -14.22 -18.74 -8.57
N LYS A 168 -15.19 -19.67 -8.50
CA LYS A 168 -15.02 -20.91 -7.74
C LYS A 168 -13.95 -21.79 -8.39
N GLU A 169 -13.97 -21.90 -9.71
CA GLU A 169 -13.08 -22.73 -10.52
C GLU A 169 -11.63 -22.29 -10.39
N GLU A 170 -11.35 -20.98 -10.54
CA GLU A 170 -10.01 -20.42 -10.36
C GLU A 170 -9.49 -20.59 -8.92
N PHE A 171 -10.40 -20.53 -7.94
CA PHE A 171 -10.06 -20.79 -6.54
C PHE A 171 -9.68 -22.25 -6.32
N GLU A 172 -10.46 -23.21 -6.85
CA GLU A 172 -10.25 -24.65 -6.68
C GLU A 172 -8.92 -25.09 -7.29
N GLU A 173 -8.58 -24.58 -8.49
CA GLU A 173 -7.31 -24.86 -9.18
C GLU A 173 -6.09 -24.59 -8.31
N ILE A 174 -6.03 -23.40 -7.70
CA ILE A 174 -4.89 -23.04 -6.83
C ILE A 174 -4.98 -23.71 -5.46
N ALA A 175 -6.20 -23.97 -4.97
CA ALA A 175 -6.41 -24.59 -3.65
C ALA A 175 -5.84 -26.00 -3.54
N GLU A 176 -5.73 -26.74 -4.64
CA GLU A 176 -5.14 -28.08 -4.70
C GLU A 176 -3.68 -28.11 -4.21
N GLU A 177 -2.94 -27.05 -4.43
CA GLU A 177 -1.53 -26.91 -4.02
C GLU A 177 -1.37 -26.41 -2.58
N LEU A 178 -2.47 -26.04 -1.89
CA LEU A 178 -2.44 -25.39 -0.60
C LEU A 178 -2.86 -26.30 0.56
N SER A 179 -2.56 -25.86 1.78
CA SER A 179 -2.93 -26.61 3.00
C SER A 179 -4.45 -26.53 3.25
N LYS A 180 -5.16 -27.63 2.97
CA LYS A 180 -6.59 -27.76 3.27
C LYS A 180 -6.92 -27.51 4.74
N ILE A 181 -6.04 -27.93 5.65
CA ILE A 181 -6.21 -27.70 7.10
C ILE A 181 -6.23 -26.21 7.41
N LYS A 182 -5.30 -25.43 6.83
CA LYS A 182 -5.27 -23.97 7.00
C LYS A 182 -6.46 -23.29 6.33
N LEU A 183 -6.85 -23.69 5.12
CA LEU A 183 -8.03 -23.18 4.44
C LEU A 183 -9.28 -23.35 5.30
N LEU A 184 -9.52 -24.56 5.85
CA LEU A 184 -10.64 -24.86 6.74
C LEU A 184 -10.59 -24.06 8.05
N LYS A 185 -9.39 -23.79 8.57
CA LYS A 185 -9.21 -22.96 9.76
C LYS A 185 -9.53 -21.50 9.49
N TYR A 186 -9.03 -20.94 8.38
CA TYR A 186 -9.16 -19.51 8.07
C TYR A 186 -10.53 -19.13 7.54
N VAL A 187 -11.17 -20.01 6.74
CA VAL A 187 -12.46 -19.71 6.09
C VAL A 187 -13.59 -19.42 7.08
N LYS A 188 -13.47 -19.86 8.32
CA LYS A 188 -14.44 -19.58 9.41
C LYS A 188 -14.64 -18.07 9.65
N ASN A 189 -13.67 -17.22 9.24
CA ASN A 189 -13.74 -15.77 9.38
C ASN A 189 -14.44 -15.08 8.20
N TYR A 190 -14.75 -15.83 7.14
CA TYR A 190 -15.35 -15.33 5.90
C TYR A 190 -16.87 -15.54 5.85
N ASN A 191 -17.49 -15.25 4.71
CA ASN A 191 -18.93 -15.43 4.53
C ASN A 191 -19.32 -16.89 4.24
N LYS A 192 -20.64 -17.18 4.33
CA LYS A 192 -21.17 -18.53 4.09
C LYS A 192 -20.80 -19.09 2.73
N ARG A 193 -20.73 -18.25 1.67
CA ARG A 193 -20.33 -18.69 0.32
C ARG A 193 -18.91 -19.27 0.32
N ALA A 194 -17.95 -18.54 0.87
CA ALA A 194 -16.57 -19.03 0.94
C ALA A 194 -16.46 -20.32 1.79
N ILE A 195 -17.18 -20.38 2.93
CA ILE A 195 -17.23 -21.56 3.77
C ILE A 195 -17.73 -22.78 3.01
N ASN A 196 -18.80 -22.66 2.22
CA ASN A 196 -19.36 -23.77 1.46
C ASN A 196 -18.37 -24.26 0.38
N ILE A 197 -17.78 -23.33 -0.39
CA ILE A 197 -16.80 -23.67 -1.42
C ILE A 197 -15.62 -24.44 -0.83
N VAL A 198 -15.03 -23.95 0.28
CA VAL A 198 -13.87 -24.62 0.90
C VAL A 198 -14.24 -26.00 1.48
N LYS A 199 -15.47 -26.21 1.94
CA LYS A 199 -15.93 -27.54 2.41
C LYS A 199 -16.12 -28.55 1.28
N GLU A 200 -16.43 -28.07 0.08
CA GLU A 200 -16.60 -28.89 -1.13
C GLU A 200 -15.26 -29.33 -1.77
N LEU A 201 -14.13 -28.73 -1.38
CA LEU A 201 -12.80 -29.16 -1.85
C LEU A 201 -12.56 -30.62 -1.52
N LYS A 202 -12.24 -31.41 -2.52
CA LYS A 202 -11.94 -32.86 -2.44
C LYS A 202 -10.63 -33.15 -1.71
#